data_f1f336c7f877c6199a3f0dc6edcfafa8
#
_entry.id   f1f336c7f877c6199a3f0dc6edcfafa8
#
_cell.length_a   1.000
_cell.length_b   1.000
_cell.length_c   1.000
_cell.angle_alpha   90.00
_cell.angle_beta   90.00
_cell.angle_gamma   90.00
#
_symmetry.space_group_name_H-M   'P 1'
#
loop_
_entity.id
_entity.type
_entity.pdbx_description
1 polymer ?
#
loop_
_entity_poly.entity_id
_entity_poly.type
_entity_poly.pdbx_seq_one_letter_code
_entity_poly.pdbx_strand_id
1 'polypeptide(L)'
;MTVFARFSAEFPDREETRILMFVDKVDGRERGRVWLDERFCADPDCDCQTAMIHALEEGGRLRAAIFYDLLDRTERTPDGENPFLEPGVEQPEGAELILAYVQQILENDTAYRERLRRHYRELKDRVRDPKHPLWTERSYHWGEPE
;
A
#
# COMPACT_ATOMS: atom_id res chain seq x y z
N MET A 1 -13.85 5.77 -10.84
CA MET A 1 -13.01 4.63 -10.49
C MET A 1 -11.65 5.11 -10.03
N THR A 2 -11.17 4.59 -8.92
CA THR A 2 -9.87 4.95 -8.39
C THR A 2 -8.83 3.96 -8.87
N VAL A 3 -7.72 4.46 -9.41
CA VAL A 3 -6.61 3.64 -9.84
C VAL A 3 -5.49 3.79 -8.81
N PHE A 4 -5.00 2.66 -8.32
CA PHE A 4 -3.85 2.63 -7.44
C PHE A 4 -2.61 2.18 -8.21
N ALA A 5 -1.56 2.96 -8.15
CA ALA A 5 -0.31 2.66 -8.83
C ALA A 5 0.72 2.11 -7.85
N ARG A 6 1.46 1.12 -8.30
CA ARG A 6 2.54 0.53 -7.48
C ARG A 6 3.72 1.50 -7.44
N PHE A 7 4.18 1.80 -6.23
CA PHE A 7 5.33 2.68 -6.08
C PHE A 7 6.57 2.11 -6.78
N SER A 8 6.80 0.80 -6.64
CA SER A 8 7.96 0.16 -7.24
C SER A 8 7.94 0.17 -8.77
N ALA A 9 6.76 0.24 -9.39
CA ALA A 9 6.64 0.34 -10.83
C ALA A 9 6.96 1.75 -11.33
N GLU A 10 6.60 2.77 -10.55
CA GLU A 10 6.88 4.17 -10.89
C GLU A 10 8.32 4.57 -10.57
N PHE A 11 8.93 3.93 -9.59
CA PHE A 11 10.28 4.22 -9.14
C PHE A 11 11.10 2.93 -9.05
N PRO A 12 11.36 2.28 -10.20
CA PRO A 12 11.99 0.95 -10.20
C PRO A 12 13.42 0.91 -9.66
N ASP A 13 14.08 2.06 -9.60
CA ASP A 13 15.45 2.14 -9.09
C ASP A 13 15.51 2.31 -7.57
N ARG A 14 14.35 2.41 -6.92
CA ARG A 14 14.26 2.54 -5.47
C ARG A 14 14.07 1.18 -4.82
N GLU A 15 15.00 0.78 -3.97
CA GLU A 15 14.90 -0.46 -3.22
C GLU A 15 14.44 -0.15 -1.78
N GLU A 16 13.22 0.34 -1.67
CA GLU A 16 12.67 0.77 -0.39
C GLU A 16 11.44 -0.06 -0.02
N THR A 17 11.50 -1.37 -0.24
CA THR A 17 10.39 -2.26 0.09
C THR A 17 10.60 -2.85 1.48
N ARG A 18 9.60 -2.72 2.33
CA ARG A 18 9.62 -3.32 3.66
C ARG A 18 9.35 -4.81 3.53
N ILE A 19 10.13 -5.62 4.22
CA ILE A 19 10.00 -7.08 4.19
C ILE A 19 9.72 -7.57 5.60
N LEU A 20 8.72 -8.47 5.73
CA LEU A 20 8.46 -9.19 6.96
C LEU A 20 9.05 -10.58 6.84
N MET A 21 9.89 -10.95 7.78
CA MET A 21 10.47 -12.28 7.82
C MET A 21 9.87 -13.04 9.00
N PHE A 22 9.30 -14.20 8.72
CA PHE A 22 8.73 -15.06 9.75
C PHE A 22 9.79 -16.05 10.21
N VAL A 23 10.06 -16.06 11.52
CA VAL A 23 11.10 -16.88 12.11
C VAL A 23 10.48 -17.82 13.13
N ASP A 24 10.85 -19.09 13.06
CA ASP A 24 10.43 -20.08 14.05
C ASP A 24 11.08 -19.76 15.40
N LYS A 25 10.25 -19.67 16.42
CA LYS A 25 10.74 -19.32 17.76
C LYS A 25 11.60 -20.42 18.41
N VAL A 26 11.43 -21.65 17.95
CA VAL A 26 12.13 -22.79 18.55
C VAL A 26 13.53 -22.95 17.98
N ASP A 27 13.66 -22.95 16.65
CA ASP A 27 14.95 -23.20 16.00
C ASP A 27 15.58 -21.95 15.37
N GLY A 28 14.90 -20.80 15.38
CA GLY A 28 15.41 -19.55 14.84
C GLY A 28 15.50 -19.50 13.32
N ARG A 29 14.95 -20.49 12.63
CA ARG A 29 15.01 -20.55 11.17
C ARG A 29 13.91 -19.73 10.53
N GLU A 30 14.25 -19.14 9.37
CA GLU A 30 13.25 -18.44 8.58
C GLU A 30 12.25 -19.44 8.02
N ARG A 31 10.95 -19.15 8.19
CA ARG A 31 9.85 -19.96 7.69
C ARG A 31 9.13 -19.33 6.53
N GLY A 32 9.49 -18.10 6.18
CA GLY A 32 8.90 -17.40 5.06
C GLY A 32 9.09 -15.90 5.20
N ARG A 33 8.81 -15.21 4.11
CA ARG A 33 8.86 -13.75 4.09
C ARG A 33 7.80 -13.20 3.17
N VAL A 34 7.34 -12.00 3.46
CA VAL A 34 6.45 -11.26 2.57
C VAL A 34 7.00 -9.87 2.34
N TRP A 35 6.78 -9.37 1.14
CA TRP A 35 7.12 -8.00 0.75
C TRP A 35 5.86 -7.16 0.89
N LEU A 36 6.00 -6.00 1.53
CA LEU A 36 4.90 -5.06 1.67
C LEU A 36 4.93 -4.11 0.47
N ASP A 37 4.22 -4.50 -0.58
CA ASP A 37 4.17 -3.75 -1.83
C ASP A 37 3.25 -2.55 -1.65
N GLU A 38 3.77 -1.35 -1.89
CA GLU A 38 3.04 -0.11 -1.65
C GLU A 38 2.36 0.36 -2.90
N ARG A 39 1.09 0.72 -2.77
CA ARG A 39 0.30 1.29 -3.85
C ARG A 39 -0.41 2.53 -3.34
N PHE A 40 -0.51 3.53 -4.18
CA PHE A 40 -1.12 4.80 -3.80
C PHE A 40 -2.07 5.25 -4.90
N CYS A 41 -3.07 6.04 -4.50
CA CYS A 41 -4.04 6.57 -5.44
C CYS A 41 -3.35 7.39 -6.52
N ALA A 42 -3.58 7.02 -7.78
CA ALA A 42 -2.96 7.67 -8.92
C ALA A 42 -3.83 8.77 -9.53
N ASP A 43 -4.97 9.09 -8.93
CA ASP A 43 -5.80 10.19 -9.36
C ASP A 43 -5.14 11.50 -8.94
N PRO A 44 -4.69 12.33 -9.90
CA PRO A 44 -3.99 13.58 -9.56
C PRO A 44 -4.85 14.58 -8.80
N ASP A 45 -6.16 14.47 -8.88
CA ASP A 45 -7.08 15.39 -8.19
C ASP A 45 -7.54 14.87 -6.83
N CYS A 46 -7.19 13.63 -6.49
CA CYS A 46 -7.60 13.02 -5.23
C CYS A 46 -6.53 13.22 -4.16
N ASP A 47 -6.96 13.58 -2.97
CA ASP A 47 -6.08 13.70 -1.81
C ASP A 47 -6.59 12.78 -0.69
N CYS A 48 -6.79 11.52 -1.02
CA CYS A 48 -7.36 10.55 -0.08
C CYS A 48 -6.42 10.17 1.06
N GLN A 49 -5.12 10.40 0.92
CA GLN A 49 -4.11 10.08 1.94
C GLN A 49 -4.16 8.62 2.38
N THR A 50 -4.40 7.72 1.41
CA THR A 50 -4.53 6.30 1.69
C THR A 50 -3.46 5.51 0.96
N ALA A 51 -2.81 4.61 1.69
CA ALA A 51 -1.90 3.63 1.11
C ALA A 51 -2.61 2.29 1.02
N MET A 52 -2.38 1.59 -0.08
CA MET A 52 -2.78 0.20 -0.22
C MET A 52 -1.50 -0.62 -0.11
N ILE A 53 -1.45 -1.51 0.88
CA ILE A 53 -0.29 -2.35 1.13
C ILE A 53 -0.68 -3.79 0.80
N HIS A 54 -0.05 -4.34 -0.22
CA HIS A 54 -0.25 -5.75 -0.57
C HIS A 54 0.92 -6.55 -0.02
N ALA A 55 0.65 -7.47 0.88
CA ALA A 55 1.64 -8.38 1.40
C ALA A 55 1.78 -9.53 0.40
N LEU A 56 2.92 -9.59 -0.28
CA LEU A 56 3.18 -10.55 -1.33
C LEU A 56 4.29 -11.50 -0.91
N GLU A 57 4.09 -12.79 -1.08
CA GLU A 57 5.17 -13.74 -0.89
C GLU A 57 5.95 -13.95 -2.20
N GLU A 58 7.02 -14.70 -2.13
CA GLU A 58 7.84 -15.01 -3.30
C GLU A 58 6.96 -15.56 -4.43
N GLY A 59 7.18 -15.06 -5.64
CA GLY A 59 6.33 -15.39 -6.78
C GLY A 59 5.15 -14.47 -6.96
N GLY A 60 4.96 -13.50 -6.06
CA GLY A 60 3.92 -12.49 -6.18
C GLY A 60 2.55 -12.91 -5.65
N ARG A 61 2.48 -14.04 -4.94
CA ARG A 61 1.20 -14.50 -4.38
C ARG A 61 0.76 -13.60 -3.24
N LEU A 62 -0.48 -13.14 -3.31
CA LEU A 62 -1.05 -12.25 -2.30
C LEU A 62 -1.32 -13.00 -1.00
N ARG A 63 -0.89 -12.41 0.12
CA ARG A 63 -1.16 -12.92 1.47
C ARG A 63 -2.11 -12.03 2.24
N ALA A 64 -2.16 -10.75 1.93
CA ALA A 64 -3.13 -9.83 2.52
C ALA A 64 -3.19 -8.56 1.69
N ALA A 65 -4.39 -8.02 1.52
CA ALA A 65 -4.61 -6.71 0.93
C ALA A 65 -5.05 -5.76 2.04
N ILE A 66 -4.29 -4.71 2.27
CA ILE A 66 -4.42 -3.86 3.45
C ILE A 66 -4.54 -2.40 3.02
N PHE A 67 -5.45 -1.66 3.67
CA PHE A 67 -5.49 -0.20 3.55
C PHE A 67 -4.89 0.43 4.80
N TYR A 68 -4.18 1.51 4.61
CA TYR A 68 -3.63 2.31 5.70
C TYR A 68 -3.93 3.79 5.46
N ASP A 69 -4.61 4.40 6.41
CA ASP A 69 -4.84 5.85 6.36
C ASP A 69 -3.58 6.55 6.85
N LEU A 70 -2.91 7.29 5.97
CA LEU A 70 -1.64 7.93 6.27
C LEU A 70 -1.75 9.02 7.33
N LEU A 71 -2.95 9.54 7.57
CA LEU A 71 -3.20 10.56 8.60
C LEU A 71 -3.75 9.98 9.89
N ASP A 72 -3.85 8.64 9.94
CA ASP A 72 -4.36 7.91 11.12
C ASP A 72 -5.73 8.40 11.58
N ARG A 73 -6.63 8.61 10.63
CA ARG A 73 -8.00 9.09 10.90
C ARG A 73 -8.89 7.91 11.25
N THR A 74 -8.79 7.43 12.47
CA THR A 74 -9.50 6.22 12.91
C THR A 74 -11.01 6.35 12.86
N GLU A 75 -11.54 7.57 12.86
CA GLU A 75 -12.97 7.80 12.66
C GLU A 75 -13.44 7.43 11.25
N ARG A 76 -12.52 7.25 10.32
CA ARG A 76 -12.81 6.88 8.93
C ARG A 76 -12.51 5.41 8.64
N THR A 77 -12.02 4.67 9.61
CA THR A 77 -11.62 3.28 9.41
C THR A 77 -12.61 2.34 10.06
N PRO A 78 -12.78 1.13 9.53
CA PRO A 78 -13.69 0.14 10.15
C PRO A 78 -13.27 -0.14 11.59
N ASP A 79 -14.21 -0.07 12.50
CA ASP A 79 -13.98 -0.32 13.93
C ASP A 79 -12.84 0.49 14.55
N GLY A 80 -12.49 1.62 13.94
CA GLY A 80 -11.40 2.46 14.43
C GLY A 80 -10.01 1.85 14.23
N GLU A 81 -9.88 0.79 13.45
CA GLU A 81 -8.60 0.14 13.22
C GLU A 81 -7.86 0.76 12.04
N ASN A 82 -6.57 0.98 12.21
CA ASN A 82 -5.72 1.48 11.13
C ASN A 82 -4.33 0.89 11.30
N PRO A 83 -3.83 0.08 10.36
CA PRO A 83 -4.44 -0.32 9.09
C PRO A 83 -5.54 -1.38 9.25
N PHE A 84 -6.21 -1.68 8.16
CA PHE A 84 -7.31 -2.64 8.14
C PHE A 84 -7.31 -3.41 6.81
N LEU A 85 -7.93 -4.60 6.82
CA LEU A 85 -8.03 -5.38 5.59
C LEU A 85 -8.95 -4.66 4.60
N GLU A 86 -8.54 -4.66 3.33
CA GLU A 86 -9.31 -4.03 2.26
C GLU A 86 -10.69 -4.69 2.16
N PRO A 87 -11.78 -3.91 2.35
CA PRO A 87 -13.12 -4.45 2.20
C PRO A 87 -13.45 -4.67 0.73
N GLY A 88 -14.36 -5.60 0.47
CA GLY A 88 -14.83 -5.86 -0.89
C GLY A 88 -13.95 -6.76 -1.71
N VAL A 89 -12.85 -7.24 -1.17
CA VAL A 89 -12.00 -8.23 -1.84
C VAL A 89 -11.94 -9.49 -0.99
N GLU A 90 -11.79 -10.62 -1.66
CA GLU A 90 -11.60 -11.89 -0.96
C GLU A 90 -10.18 -11.95 -0.43
N GLN A 91 -10.04 -12.06 0.89
CA GLN A 91 -8.73 -12.13 1.52
C GLN A 91 -8.26 -13.58 1.60
N PRO A 92 -6.97 -13.83 1.35
CA PRO A 92 -6.42 -15.17 1.53
C PRO A 92 -6.51 -15.61 2.99
N GLU A 93 -6.49 -16.93 3.19
CA GLU A 93 -6.42 -17.48 4.53
C GLU A 93 -5.16 -16.99 5.23
N GLY A 94 -5.29 -16.59 6.48
CA GLY A 94 -4.16 -16.06 7.25
C GLY A 94 -3.92 -14.57 7.10
N ALA A 95 -4.74 -13.87 6.30
CA ALA A 95 -4.58 -12.43 6.08
C ALA A 95 -4.66 -11.63 7.38
N GLU A 96 -5.49 -12.06 8.33
CA GLU A 96 -5.64 -11.37 9.61
C GLU A 96 -4.36 -11.41 10.43
N LEU A 97 -3.60 -12.49 10.35
CA LEU A 97 -2.32 -12.60 11.03
C LEU A 97 -1.31 -11.62 10.44
N ILE A 98 -1.27 -11.55 9.12
CA ILE A 98 -0.41 -10.59 8.43
C ILE A 98 -0.79 -9.16 8.82
N LEU A 99 -2.09 -8.86 8.85
CA LEU A 99 -2.58 -7.56 9.27
C LEU A 99 -2.09 -7.20 10.68
N ALA A 100 -2.15 -8.15 11.62
CA ALA A 100 -1.71 -7.90 12.98
C ALA A 100 -0.23 -7.51 13.03
N TYR A 101 0.62 -8.16 12.24
CA TYR A 101 2.02 -7.79 12.16
C TYR A 101 2.23 -6.42 11.53
N VAL A 102 1.47 -6.11 10.48
CA VAL A 102 1.57 -4.80 9.83
C VAL A 102 1.11 -3.69 10.77
N GLN A 103 0.04 -3.93 11.52
CA GLN A 103 -0.43 -2.98 12.53
C GLN A 103 0.67 -2.68 13.55
N GLN A 104 1.33 -3.72 14.02
CA GLN A 104 2.41 -3.59 15.00
C GLN A 104 3.59 -2.78 14.44
N ILE A 105 3.96 -3.06 13.21
CA ILE A 105 5.05 -2.34 12.54
C ILE A 105 4.69 -0.87 12.36
N LEU A 106 3.50 -0.58 11.89
CA LEU A 106 3.08 0.81 11.67
C LEU A 106 2.94 1.57 12.97
N GLU A 107 2.61 0.89 14.06
CA GLU A 107 2.54 1.51 15.37
C GLU A 107 3.94 1.85 15.93
N ASN A 108 4.92 0.98 15.69
CA ASN A 108 6.22 1.07 16.34
C ASN A 108 7.35 1.61 15.46
N ASP A 109 7.19 1.61 14.15
CA ASP A 109 8.25 2.03 13.23
C ASP A 109 7.90 3.37 12.59
N THR A 110 8.33 4.45 13.25
CA THR A 110 8.10 5.80 12.75
C THR A 110 8.74 6.03 11.40
N ALA A 111 9.91 5.48 11.16
CA ALA A 111 10.62 5.64 9.89
C ALA A 111 9.82 5.05 8.73
N TYR A 112 9.18 3.91 8.97
CA TYR A 112 8.34 3.30 7.94
C TYR A 112 7.10 4.15 7.64
N ARG A 113 6.44 4.66 8.68
CA ARG A 113 5.29 5.56 8.49
C ARG A 113 5.67 6.81 7.69
N GLU A 114 6.80 7.40 8.00
CA GLU A 114 7.29 8.58 7.30
C GLU A 114 7.64 8.26 5.85
N ARG A 115 8.22 7.07 5.62
CA ARG A 115 8.53 6.62 4.26
C ARG A 115 7.27 6.46 3.43
N LEU A 116 6.21 5.88 3.98
CA LEU A 116 4.95 5.73 3.27
C LEU A 116 4.36 7.09 2.89
N ARG A 117 4.43 8.06 3.79
CA ARG A 117 3.96 9.42 3.51
C ARG A 117 4.79 10.11 2.44
N ARG A 118 6.10 9.90 2.47
CA ARG A 118 7.01 10.44 1.46
C ARG A 118 6.74 9.82 0.10
N HIS A 119 6.56 8.51 0.05
CA HIS A 119 6.27 7.80 -1.19
C HIS A 119 4.93 8.24 -1.78
N TYR A 120 3.93 8.47 -0.94
CA TYR A 120 2.66 9.00 -1.38
C TYR A 120 2.84 10.34 -2.09
N ARG A 121 3.58 11.26 -1.47
CA ARG A 121 3.81 12.58 -2.06
C ARG A 121 4.59 12.49 -3.38
N GLU A 122 5.61 11.65 -3.41
CA GLU A 122 6.42 11.49 -4.61
C GLU A 122 5.61 10.92 -5.77
N LEU A 123 4.77 9.93 -5.49
CA LEU A 123 3.89 9.36 -6.51
C LEU A 123 2.87 10.39 -7.01
N LYS A 124 2.27 11.14 -6.09
CA LYS A 124 1.30 12.18 -6.45
C LYS A 124 1.94 13.23 -7.33
N ASP A 125 3.13 13.67 -7.01
CA ASP A 125 3.83 14.67 -7.81
C ASP A 125 4.06 14.14 -9.22
N ARG A 126 4.41 12.86 -9.34
CA ARG A 126 4.64 12.25 -10.64
C ARG A 126 3.37 12.15 -11.48
N VAL A 127 2.28 11.67 -10.90
CA VAL A 127 1.03 11.51 -11.66
C VAL A 127 0.31 12.82 -11.93
N ARG A 128 0.70 13.90 -11.26
CA ARG A 128 0.19 15.23 -11.55
C ARG A 128 0.85 15.88 -12.76
N ASP A 129 1.88 15.28 -13.29
CA ASP A 129 2.49 15.74 -14.54
C ASP A 129 1.54 15.37 -15.69
N PRO A 130 1.06 16.36 -16.47
CA PRO A 130 0.13 16.08 -17.57
C PRO A 130 0.68 15.15 -18.65
N LYS A 131 1.99 14.94 -18.67
CA LYS A 131 2.63 14.02 -19.61
C LYS A 131 2.66 12.59 -19.11
N HIS A 132 2.29 12.37 -17.85
CA HIS A 132 2.32 11.03 -17.29
C HIS A 132 1.21 10.17 -17.93
N PRO A 133 1.49 8.89 -18.26
CA PRO A 133 0.49 8.03 -18.90
C PRO A 133 -0.82 7.90 -18.10
N LEU A 134 -0.73 7.85 -16.78
CA LEU A 134 -1.93 7.76 -15.94
C LEU A 134 -2.76 9.03 -16.00
N TRP A 135 -2.13 10.18 -16.12
CA TRP A 135 -2.85 11.43 -16.33
C TRP A 135 -3.60 11.40 -17.65
N THR A 136 -2.94 10.99 -18.72
CA THR A 136 -3.53 10.93 -20.05
C THR A 136 -4.68 9.95 -20.11
N GLU A 137 -4.49 8.78 -19.50
CA GLU A 137 -5.53 7.76 -19.43
C GLU A 137 -6.72 8.24 -18.64
N ARG A 138 -6.48 8.87 -17.49
CA ARG A 138 -7.53 9.44 -16.67
C ARG A 138 -8.30 10.50 -17.43
N SER A 139 -7.60 11.39 -18.12
CA SER A 139 -8.23 12.44 -18.91
C SER A 139 -9.14 11.86 -19.98
N TYR A 140 -8.68 10.82 -20.65
CA TYR A 140 -9.46 10.14 -21.65
C TYR A 140 -10.76 9.55 -21.08
N HIS A 141 -10.67 8.94 -19.91
CA HIS A 141 -11.82 8.25 -19.32
C HIS A 141 -12.75 9.14 -18.52
N TRP A 142 -12.28 10.26 -18.03
CA TRP A 142 -13.03 11.07 -17.06
C TRP A 142 -13.29 12.48 -17.51
N GLY A 143 -12.38 13.03 -18.30
CA GLY A 143 -12.41 14.43 -18.64
C GLY A 143 -13.07 14.74 -19.94
N GLU A 144 -13.66 13.78 -20.57
CA GLU A 144 -14.16 13.95 -21.88
C GLU A 144 -15.57 14.42 -21.86
N PRO A 145 -15.80 15.70 -21.97
CA PRO A 145 -17.13 16.15 -22.27
C PRO A 145 -17.41 15.61 -23.65
N GLU A 146 -18.37 14.93 -23.76
CA GLU A 146 -18.77 14.39 -25.03
C GLU A 146 -19.35 15.44 -25.90
#